data_e01c0f621f027be47d24a93d498b4365
#
_entry.id   e01c0f621f027be47d24a93d498b4365
#
_cell.length_a   1.000
_cell.length_b   1.000
_cell.length_c   1.000
_cell.angle_alpha   90.00
_cell.angle_beta   90.00
_cell.angle_gamma   90.00
#
_symmetry.space_group_name_H-M   'P 1'
#
loop_
_entity.id
_entity.type
_entity.pdbx_description
1 polymer ?
#
loop_
_entity_poly.entity_id
_entity_poly.type
_entity_poly.pdbx_seq_one_letter_code
_entity_poly.pdbx_strand_id
1 'polypeptide(L)'
;MPAKPGRAARAATLAVRFTRVEMKRPRNSIDKGLSETLSLHFVDLREVDPPAGETIHWRLVTTYPVADLREALGVAELYRRRWAIEQLFRTMKTQGFDIEGLRIEDEVPRCNLVMAALIAAVTVQQLVHARDGADAQGRLRPIIDAFDEDDVPLIEALCAKLEGKTQRQKNPHPKRSLAYASWVCARLGGWTGYYGKPGPVVMLEGWFEFQAAKRGVSAMTACSNV
;
A
#
# COMPACT_ATOMS: atom_id res chain seq x y z
N MET A 1 -6.92 -13.43 -10.68
CA MET A 1 -7.20 -13.55 -9.22
C MET A 1 -5.95 -14.10 -8.55
N PRO A 2 -5.42 -13.45 -7.51
CA PRO A 2 -4.27 -13.97 -6.77
C PRO A 2 -4.61 -15.27 -6.02
N ALA A 3 -3.58 -16.01 -5.64
CA ALA A 3 -3.74 -17.19 -4.78
C ALA A 3 -4.22 -16.78 -3.38
N LYS A 4 -5.04 -17.64 -2.77
CA LYS A 4 -5.46 -17.57 -1.35
C LYS A 4 -5.29 -18.97 -0.73
N PRO A 5 -5.27 -19.12 0.61
CA PRO A 5 -5.36 -20.43 1.24
C PRO A 5 -6.55 -21.21 0.66
N GLY A 6 -6.29 -22.42 0.16
CA GLY A 6 -7.30 -23.27 -0.48
C GLY A 6 -7.67 -22.93 -1.94
N ARG A 7 -7.04 -21.91 -2.54
CA ARG A 7 -7.29 -21.55 -3.94
C ARG A 7 -6.02 -21.11 -4.68
N ALA A 8 -5.69 -21.80 -5.77
CA ALA A 8 -4.59 -21.38 -6.65
C ALA A 8 -4.88 -20.05 -7.37
N ALA A 9 -3.82 -19.35 -7.79
CA ALA A 9 -3.96 -18.20 -8.67
C ALA A 9 -4.58 -18.61 -10.01
N ARG A 10 -5.48 -17.80 -10.55
CA ARG A 10 -6.10 -18.05 -11.86
C ARG A 10 -6.35 -16.76 -12.64
N ALA A 11 -6.36 -16.85 -13.95
CA ALA A 11 -6.94 -15.83 -14.81
C ALA A 11 -8.47 -15.90 -14.75
N ALA A 12 -9.13 -14.77 -14.92
CA ALA A 12 -10.58 -14.67 -15.01
C ALA A 12 -10.93 -13.75 -16.17
N THR A 13 -11.84 -14.20 -17.05
CA THR A 13 -12.38 -13.38 -18.11
C THR A 13 -13.59 -12.63 -17.59
N LEU A 14 -13.62 -11.31 -17.75
CA LEU A 14 -14.72 -10.47 -17.29
C LEU A 14 -15.49 -9.87 -18.45
N ALA A 15 -16.80 -10.03 -18.45
CA ALA A 15 -17.70 -9.21 -19.26
C ALA A 15 -17.90 -7.87 -18.56
N VAL A 16 -17.78 -6.78 -19.32
CA VAL A 16 -17.94 -5.42 -18.82
C VAL A 16 -19.13 -4.79 -19.51
N ARG A 17 -20.07 -4.27 -18.72
CA ARG A 17 -21.24 -3.50 -19.19
C ARG A 17 -21.24 -2.16 -18.47
N PHE A 18 -21.66 -1.12 -19.14
CA PHE A 18 -21.78 0.21 -18.53
C PHE A 18 -22.97 0.97 -19.10
N THR A 19 -23.54 1.84 -18.29
CA THR A 19 -24.67 2.70 -18.70
C THR A 19 -24.77 3.91 -17.76
N ARG A 20 -25.45 4.94 -18.21
CA ARG A 20 -25.86 6.05 -17.37
C ARG A 20 -27.12 5.67 -16.59
N VAL A 21 -27.19 6.04 -15.32
CA VAL A 21 -28.31 5.80 -14.42
C VAL A 21 -28.71 7.08 -13.69
N GLU A 22 -29.99 7.23 -13.43
CA GLU A 22 -30.52 8.31 -12.58
C GLU A 22 -30.87 7.74 -11.21
N MET A 23 -30.14 8.18 -10.20
CA MET A 23 -30.38 7.80 -8.81
C MET A 23 -31.34 8.82 -8.17
N LYS A 24 -32.45 8.36 -7.66
CA LYS A 24 -33.42 9.21 -6.96
C LYS A 24 -32.95 9.50 -5.53
N ARG A 25 -33.21 10.72 -5.07
CA ARG A 25 -33.00 11.11 -3.68
C ARG A 25 -33.77 10.16 -2.74
N PRO A 26 -33.18 9.70 -1.63
CA PRO A 26 -33.89 8.91 -0.62
C PRO A 26 -35.10 9.66 -0.06
N ARG A 27 -36.22 8.96 0.15
CA ARG A 27 -37.46 9.57 0.65
C ARG A 27 -37.32 10.22 2.03
N ASN A 28 -36.44 9.68 2.85
CA ASN A 28 -36.14 10.14 4.22
C ASN A 28 -34.92 11.07 4.30
N SER A 29 -34.50 11.66 3.19
CA SER A 29 -33.43 12.68 3.20
C SER A 29 -33.84 13.88 4.04
N ILE A 30 -32.99 14.26 5.00
CA ILE A 30 -33.19 15.43 5.87
C ILE A 30 -33.00 16.71 5.07
N ASP A 31 -32.03 16.75 4.18
CA ASP A 31 -31.77 17.91 3.32
C ASP A 31 -32.67 17.87 2.07
N LYS A 32 -33.66 18.70 2.08
CA LYS A 32 -34.60 18.88 0.95
C LYS A 32 -34.09 19.78 -0.16
N GLY A 33 -32.96 20.49 0.07
CA GLY A 33 -32.30 21.32 -0.95
C GLY A 33 -31.51 20.53 -1.97
N LEU A 34 -31.28 19.23 -1.73
CA LEU A 34 -30.63 18.34 -2.69
C LEU A 34 -31.52 18.10 -3.92
N SER A 35 -30.90 17.92 -5.08
CA SER A 35 -31.60 17.54 -6.32
C SER A 35 -32.43 16.28 -6.13
N GLU A 36 -33.57 16.19 -6.80
CA GLU A 36 -34.41 14.99 -6.75
C GLU A 36 -33.76 13.78 -7.40
N THR A 37 -32.91 14.01 -8.38
CA THR A 37 -32.14 12.97 -9.08
C THR A 37 -30.68 13.35 -9.18
N LEU A 38 -29.82 12.34 -9.17
CA LEU A 38 -28.37 12.44 -9.42
C LEU A 38 -28.04 11.50 -10.58
N SER A 39 -27.48 12.08 -11.64
CA SER A 39 -27.01 11.32 -12.78
C SER A 39 -25.64 10.73 -12.50
N LEU A 40 -25.53 9.43 -12.63
CA LEU A 40 -24.32 8.64 -12.36
C LEU A 40 -24.04 7.69 -13.50
N HIS A 41 -22.84 7.13 -13.52
CA HIS A 41 -22.47 6.03 -14.40
C HIS A 41 -22.39 4.73 -13.60
N PHE A 42 -22.97 3.67 -14.15
CA PHE A 42 -22.95 2.32 -13.59
C PHE A 42 -22.07 1.42 -14.43
N VAL A 43 -21.16 0.70 -13.78
CA VAL A 43 -20.24 -0.25 -14.42
C VAL A 43 -20.44 -1.62 -13.74
N ASP A 44 -20.84 -2.62 -14.53
CA ASP A 44 -21.02 -4.00 -14.11
C ASP A 44 -19.93 -4.87 -14.72
N LEU A 45 -19.12 -5.49 -13.84
CA LEU A 45 -18.08 -6.44 -14.23
C LEU A 45 -18.46 -7.81 -13.70
N ARG A 46 -18.70 -8.74 -14.59
CA ARG A 46 -19.10 -10.10 -14.23
C ARG A 46 -18.18 -11.12 -14.87
N GLU A 47 -17.75 -12.10 -14.09
CA GLU A 47 -16.95 -13.20 -14.59
C GLU A 47 -17.76 -14.08 -15.54
N VAL A 48 -17.17 -14.39 -16.69
CA VAL A 48 -17.72 -15.29 -17.71
C VAL A 48 -17.27 -16.71 -17.36
N ASP A 49 -18.20 -17.63 -17.35
CA ASP A 49 -17.98 -19.06 -17.05
C ASP A 49 -17.13 -19.29 -15.78
N PRO A 50 -17.59 -18.77 -14.62
CA PRO A 50 -16.82 -18.91 -13.38
C PRO A 50 -16.77 -20.38 -12.97
N PRO A 51 -15.62 -20.87 -12.46
CA PRO A 51 -15.57 -22.17 -11.84
C PRO A 51 -16.42 -22.21 -10.56
N ALA A 52 -16.74 -23.39 -10.06
CA ALA A 52 -17.47 -23.52 -8.80
C ALA A 52 -16.72 -22.80 -7.66
N GLY A 53 -17.44 -21.98 -6.90
CA GLY A 53 -16.89 -21.21 -5.78
C GLY A 53 -17.00 -19.69 -5.96
N GLU A 54 -15.96 -18.95 -5.55
CA GLU A 54 -15.95 -17.48 -5.62
C GLU A 54 -15.96 -16.95 -7.06
N THR A 55 -16.99 -16.19 -7.39
CA THR A 55 -17.18 -15.50 -8.68
C THR A 55 -16.88 -14.02 -8.53
N ILE A 56 -16.25 -13.42 -9.53
CA ILE A 56 -16.09 -11.96 -9.59
C ILE A 56 -17.39 -11.36 -10.14
N HIS A 57 -18.03 -10.52 -9.32
CA HIS A 57 -19.12 -9.69 -9.75
C HIS A 57 -19.05 -8.34 -9.03
N TRP A 58 -18.65 -7.30 -9.76
CA TRP A 58 -18.56 -5.93 -9.24
C TRP A 58 -19.62 -5.06 -9.90
N ARG A 59 -20.39 -4.39 -9.08
CA ARG A 59 -21.36 -3.37 -9.50
C ARG A 59 -20.93 -2.04 -8.93
N LEU A 60 -20.39 -1.19 -9.78
CA LEU A 60 -19.75 0.06 -9.40
C LEU A 60 -20.59 1.23 -9.88
N VAL A 61 -20.70 2.25 -9.03
CA VAL A 61 -21.38 3.52 -9.35
C VAL A 61 -20.33 4.62 -9.23
N THR A 62 -20.31 5.54 -10.19
CA THR A 62 -19.29 6.60 -10.23
C THR A 62 -19.89 7.90 -10.79
N THR A 63 -19.33 9.03 -10.35
CA THR A 63 -19.55 10.34 -10.94
C THR A 63 -18.64 10.60 -12.15
N TYR A 64 -17.60 9.79 -12.34
CA TYR A 64 -16.75 9.88 -13.53
C TYR A 64 -17.54 9.51 -14.78
N PRO A 65 -17.40 10.24 -15.89
CA PRO A 65 -18.02 9.89 -17.15
C PRO A 65 -17.50 8.54 -17.65
N VAL A 66 -18.41 7.71 -18.16
CA VAL A 66 -18.11 6.41 -18.75
C VAL A 66 -18.84 6.32 -20.08
N ALA A 67 -18.14 6.62 -21.16
CA ALA A 67 -18.67 6.58 -22.52
C ALA A 67 -18.13 5.38 -23.32
N ASP A 68 -16.99 4.81 -22.92
CA ASP A 68 -16.34 3.70 -23.62
C ASP A 68 -15.80 2.64 -22.65
N LEU A 69 -15.32 1.51 -23.22
CA LEU A 69 -14.76 0.40 -22.46
C LEU A 69 -13.49 0.81 -21.68
N ARG A 70 -12.66 1.70 -22.21
CA ARG A 70 -11.43 2.16 -21.57
C ARG A 70 -11.76 2.91 -20.28
N GLU A 71 -12.76 3.77 -20.30
CA GLU A 71 -13.22 4.52 -19.12
C GLU A 71 -13.87 3.57 -18.09
N ALA A 72 -14.67 2.60 -18.53
CA ALA A 72 -15.21 1.57 -17.66
C ALA A 72 -14.12 0.75 -16.96
N LEU A 73 -13.07 0.35 -17.67
CA LEU A 73 -11.90 -0.32 -17.10
C LEU A 73 -11.12 0.59 -16.14
N GLY A 74 -11.05 1.89 -16.40
CA GLY A 74 -10.50 2.89 -15.50
C GLY A 74 -11.21 2.91 -14.15
N VAL A 75 -12.55 2.88 -14.13
CA VAL A 75 -13.36 2.78 -12.91
C VAL A 75 -13.08 1.47 -12.15
N ALA A 76 -12.97 0.35 -12.86
CA ALA A 76 -12.63 -0.93 -12.26
C ALA A 76 -11.24 -0.91 -11.60
N GLU A 77 -10.26 -0.27 -12.24
CA GLU A 77 -8.91 -0.13 -11.69
C GLU A 77 -8.90 0.78 -10.45
N LEU A 78 -9.64 1.88 -10.45
CA LEU A 78 -9.81 2.72 -9.24
C LEU A 78 -10.41 1.92 -8.09
N TYR A 79 -11.42 1.09 -8.36
CA TYR A 79 -12.00 0.22 -7.34
C TYR A 79 -11.01 -0.81 -6.79
N ARG A 80 -10.18 -1.39 -7.64
CA ARG A 80 -9.10 -2.30 -7.21
C ARG A 80 -8.12 -1.62 -6.26
N ARG A 81 -7.77 -0.34 -6.52
CA ARG A 81 -6.87 0.45 -5.67
C ARG A 81 -7.46 0.73 -4.28
N ARG A 82 -8.79 0.69 -4.12
CA ARG A 82 -9.44 0.79 -2.80
C ARG A 82 -8.87 -0.22 -1.80
N TRP A 83 -8.43 -1.39 -2.26
CA TRP A 83 -7.82 -2.40 -1.41
C TRP A 83 -6.55 -1.89 -0.69
N ALA A 84 -5.85 -0.91 -1.23
CA ALA A 84 -4.70 -0.29 -0.58
C ALA A 84 -5.10 0.41 0.72
N ILE A 85 -6.28 1.02 0.77
CA ILE A 85 -6.83 1.67 1.98
C ILE A 85 -7.07 0.63 3.08
N GLU A 86 -7.61 -0.53 2.74
CA GLU A 86 -7.83 -1.61 3.70
C GLU A 86 -6.52 -2.17 4.25
N GLN A 87 -5.48 -2.29 3.41
CA GLN A 87 -4.15 -2.68 3.86
C GLN A 87 -3.52 -1.63 4.78
N LEU A 88 -3.70 -0.35 4.48
CA LEU A 88 -3.25 0.75 5.33
C LEU A 88 -3.90 0.68 6.71
N PHE A 89 -5.23 0.59 6.77
CA PHE A 89 -5.94 0.46 8.05
C PHE A 89 -5.56 -0.81 8.81
N ARG A 90 -5.31 -1.91 8.12
CA ARG A 90 -4.82 -3.15 8.76
C ARG A 90 -3.45 -2.93 9.40
N THR A 91 -2.53 -2.23 8.73
CA THR A 91 -1.21 -1.88 9.29
C THR A 91 -1.37 -0.98 10.52
N MET A 92 -2.28 -0.01 10.48
CA MET A 92 -2.53 0.88 11.62
C MET A 92 -3.16 0.16 12.83
N LYS A 93 -4.03 -0.83 12.60
CA LYS A 93 -4.81 -1.50 13.65
C LYS A 93 -4.11 -2.75 14.19
N THR A 94 -3.91 -3.75 13.37
CA THR A 94 -3.57 -5.11 13.83
C THR A 94 -2.17 -5.60 13.45
N GLN A 95 -1.53 -4.97 12.47
CA GLN A 95 -0.24 -5.41 11.94
C GLN A 95 0.90 -4.42 12.23
N GLY A 96 0.74 -3.56 13.25
CA GLY A 96 1.79 -2.62 13.55
C GLY A 96 1.52 -1.71 14.73
N PHE A 97 0.66 -0.70 14.57
CA PHE A 97 0.57 0.41 15.51
C PHE A 97 -0.49 0.24 16.60
N ASP A 98 -1.43 -0.69 16.46
CA ASP A 98 -2.54 -0.94 17.40
C ASP A 98 -3.24 0.35 17.88
N ILE A 99 -3.61 1.22 16.93
CA ILE A 99 -4.22 2.52 17.25
C ILE A 99 -5.56 2.39 17.98
N GLU A 100 -6.23 1.25 17.90
CA GLU A 100 -7.49 0.99 18.63
C GLU A 100 -7.26 0.69 20.10
N GLY A 101 -6.05 0.24 20.47
CA GLY A 101 -5.64 0.01 21.87
C GLY A 101 -5.17 1.26 22.61
N LEU A 102 -5.12 2.42 21.96
CA LEU A 102 -4.66 3.67 22.56
C LEU A 102 -5.60 4.13 23.68
N ARG A 103 -5.01 4.40 24.86
CA ARG A 103 -5.73 4.90 26.05
C ARG A 103 -5.48 6.38 26.31
N ILE A 104 -5.31 7.18 25.26
CA ILE A 104 -5.09 8.62 25.35
C ILE A 104 -6.44 9.32 25.31
N GLU A 105 -6.82 9.97 26.42
CA GLU A 105 -8.10 10.67 26.56
C GLU A 105 -8.07 12.04 25.85
N ASP A 106 -6.94 12.75 25.94
CA ASP A 106 -6.77 14.07 25.33
C ASP A 106 -6.80 13.99 23.80
N GLU A 107 -7.65 14.79 23.19
CA GLU A 107 -7.89 14.78 21.76
C GLU A 107 -6.64 15.13 20.94
N VAL A 108 -5.92 16.19 21.30
CA VAL A 108 -4.78 16.69 20.53
C VAL A 108 -3.62 15.71 20.51
N PRO A 109 -3.12 15.17 21.63
CA PRO A 109 -2.10 14.13 21.61
C PRO A 109 -2.55 12.86 20.88
N ARG A 110 -3.80 12.46 21.03
CA ARG A 110 -4.37 11.31 20.32
C ARG A 110 -4.36 11.51 18.80
N CYS A 111 -4.82 12.66 18.32
CA CYS A 111 -4.79 13.00 16.90
C CYS A 111 -3.36 13.02 16.36
N ASN A 112 -2.42 13.63 17.08
CA ASN A 112 -1.02 13.69 16.67
C ASN A 112 -0.40 12.28 16.55
N LEU A 113 -0.69 11.39 17.50
CA LEU A 113 -0.21 10.00 17.46
C LEU A 113 -0.82 9.22 16.29
N VAL A 114 -2.12 9.36 16.06
CA VAL A 114 -2.81 8.72 14.91
C VAL A 114 -2.23 9.24 13.59
N MET A 115 -1.95 10.53 13.47
CA MET A 115 -1.30 11.10 12.27
C MET A 115 0.11 10.57 12.08
N ALA A 116 0.91 10.48 13.14
CA ALA A 116 2.25 9.90 13.07
C ALA A 116 2.19 8.41 12.64
N ALA A 117 1.26 7.64 13.21
CA ALA A 117 1.03 6.25 12.83
C ALA A 117 0.58 6.12 11.37
N LEU A 118 -0.26 7.03 10.88
CA LEU A 118 -0.71 7.07 9.49
C LEU A 118 0.47 7.31 8.52
N ILE A 119 1.32 8.28 8.81
CA ILE A 119 2.51 8.58 8.00
C ILE A 119 3.43 7.35 7.96
N ALA A 120 3.71 6.76 9.10
CA ALA A 120 4.55 5.57 9.18
C ALA A 120 3.91 4.36 8.44
N ALA A 121 2.60 4.16 8.58
CA ALA A 121 1.88 3.11 7.86
C ALA A 121 1.92 3.30 6.33
N VAL A 122 1.83 4.55 5.85
CA VAL A 122 2.00 4.87 4.42
C VAL A 122 3.40 4.49 3.96
N THR A 123 4.45 4.87 4.70
CA THR A 123 5.85 4.49 4.39
C THR A 123 6.00 2.98 4.32
N VAL A 124 5.48 2.24 5.31
CA VAL A 124 5.51 0.77 5.31
C VAL A 124 4.81 0.18 4.07
N GLN A 125 3.65 0.71 3.69
CA GLN A 125 2.95 0.26 2.48
C GLN A 125 3.74 0.58 1.20
N GLN A 126 4.42 1.72 1.14
CA GLN A 126 5.30 2.06 0.03
C GLN A 126 6.45 1.06 -0.10
N LEU A 127 7.08 0.66 1.03
CA LEU A 127 8.12 -0.36 1.05
C LEU A 127 7.59 -1.73 0.61
N VAL A 128 6.41 -2.14 1.12
CA VAL A 128 5.76 -3.39 0.71
C VAL A 128 5.50 -3.44 -0.79
N HIS A 129 5.04 -2.33 -1.38
CA HIS A 129 4.79 -2.26 -2.83
C HIS A 129 6.06 -2.19 -3.67
N ALA A 130 7.13 -1.58 -3.16
CA ALA A 130 8.40 -1.46 -3.87
C ALA A 130 9.26 -2.74 -3.82
N ARG A 131 9.01 -3.66 -2.89
CA ARG A 131 9.84 -4.87 -2.65
C ARG A 131 10.04 -5.76 -3.87
N ASP A 132 9.13 -5.70 -4.84
CA ASP A 132 9.17 -6.51 -6.07
C ASP A 132 9.97 -5.85 -7.20
N GLY A 133 10.52 -4.66 -6.99
CA GLY A 133 11.27 -3.90 -7.98
C GLY A 133 10.38 -3.01 -8.84
N ALA A 134 10.54 -3.11 -10.16
CA ALA A 134 9.80 -2.29 -11.11
C ALA A 134 8.30 -2.63 -11.15
N ASP A 135 7.48 -1.62 -11.47
CA ASP A 135 6.05 -1.80 -11.70
C ASP A 135 5.77 -2.58 -13.02
N ALA A 136 4.50 -2.79 -13.33
CA ALA A 136 4.08 -3.49 -14.56
C ALA A 136 4.52 -2.76 -15.85
N GLN A 137 4.90 -1.50 -15.77
CA GLN A 137 5.44 -0.68 -16.85
C GLN A 137 6.97 -0.62 -16.86
N GLY A 138 7.64 -1.38 -15.99
CA GLY A 138 9.10 -1.41 -15.88
C GLY A 138 9.72 -0.20 -15.15
N ARG A 139 8.91 0.62 -14.45
CA ARG A 139 9.38 1.82 -13.76
C ARG A 139 9.77 1.50 -12.32
N LEU A 140 10.94 1.96 -11.92
CA LEU A 140 11.39 1.92 -10.53
C LEU A 140 11.00 3.23 -9.82
N ARG A 141 10.44 3.11 -8.63
CA ARG A 141 10.19 4.26 -7.77
C ARG A 141 11.52 4.76 -7.18
N PRO A 142 11.73 6.09 -7.14
CA PRO A 142 12.93 6.65 -6.53
C PRO A 142 12.90 6.48 -5.00
N ILE A 143 14.08 6.41 -4.39
CA ILE A 143 14.22 6.23 -2.94
C ILE A 143 13.60 7.39 -2.15
N ILE A 144 13.63 8.60 -2.72
CA ILE A 144 13.09 9.82 -2.12
C ILE A 144 11.55 9.83 -1.98
N ASP A 145 10.85 8.84 -2.53
CA ASP A 145 9.42 8.68 -2.28
C ASP A 145 9.10 8.34 -0.81
N ALA A 146 10.08 7.83 -0.05
CA ALA A 146 9.87 7.40 1.33
C ALA A 146 11.05 7.72 2.28
N PHE A 147 12.19 8.17 1.76
CA PHE A 147 13.40 8.50 2.52
C PHE A 147 13.95 9.85 2.07
N ASP A 148 14.66 10.53 2.95
CA ASP A 148 15.38 11.75 2.61
C ASP A 148 16.65 11.44 1.81
N GLU A 149 17.15 12.39 1.02
CA GLU A 149 18.44 12.23 0.32
C GLU A 149 19.59 11.98 1.31
N ASP A 150 19.55 12.58 2.50
CA ASP A 150 20.54 12.41 3.55
C ASP A 150 20.54 10.99 4.17
N ASP A 151 19.49 10.22 3.96
CA ASP A 151 19.38 8.83 4.41
C ASP A 151 20.14 7.85 3.49
N VAL A 152 20.38 8.23 2.25
CA VAL A 152 20.96 7.34 1.23
C VAL A 152 22.32 6.74 1.66
N PRO A 153 23.29 7.52 2.21
CA PRO A 153 24.55 6.96 2.67
C PRO A 153 24.40 5.92 3.78
N LEU A 154 23.46 6.15 4.72
CA LEU A 154 23.16 5.20 5.79
C LEU A 154 22.54 3.91 5.24
N ILE A 155 21.59 4.02 4.32
CA ILE A 155 20.94 2.87 3.67
C ILE A 155 21.98 2.03 2.92
N GLU A 156 22.92 2.65 2.20
CA GLU A 156 23.98 1.94 1.50
C GLU A 156 24.96 1.25 2.46
N ALA A 157 25.33 1.91 3.55
CA ALA A 157 26.20 1.33 4.59
C ALA A 157 25.52 0.13 5.28
N LEU A 158 24.23 0.24 5.62
CA LEU A 158 23.44 -0.86 6.17
C LEU A 158 23.33 -2.02 5.17
N CYS A 159 23.07 -1.74 3.90
CA CYS A 159 23.01 -2.75 2.85
C CYS A 159 24.30 -3.58 2.79
N ALA A 160 25.44 -2.93 2.78
CA ALA A 160 26.76 -3.59 2.74
C ALA A 160 26.99 -4.55 3.93
N LYS A 161 26.43 -4.22 5.12
CA LYS A 161 26.49 -5.10 6.31
C LYS A 161 25.49 -6.26 6.25
N LEU A 162 24.33 -6.05 5.62
CA LEU A 162 23.24 -7.02 5.61
C LEU A 162 23.35 -8.03 4.46
N GLU A 163 24.15 -7.72 3.46
CA GLU A 163 24.42 -8.65 2.37
C GLU A 163 25.22 -9.85 2.86
N GLY A 164 24.79 -11.03 2.42
CA GLY A 164 25.48 -12.28 2.70
C GLY A 164 26.28 -12.79 1.51
N LYS A 165 26.79 -14.01 1.65
CA LYS A 165 27.68 -14.64 0.65
C LYS A 165 26.96 -15.14 -0.59
N THR A 166 25.69 -15.49 -0.49
CA THR A 166 24.90 -16.07 -1.60
C THR A 166 24.19 -14.99 -2.40
N GLN A 167 23.88 -15.25 -3.68
CA GLN A 167 23.13 -14.32 -4.53
C GLN A 167 21.74 -13.97 -3.95
N ARG A 168 21.09 -14.92 -3.28
CA ARG A 168 19.81 -14.66 -2.60
C ARG A 168 19.90 -13.71 -1.41
N GLN A 169 21.09 -13.55 -0.86
CA GLN A 169 21.36 -12.66 0.25
C GLN A 169 21.96 -11.32 -0.17
N LYS A 170 22.10 -11.09 -1.48
CA LYS A 170 22.50 -9.79 -2.03
C LYS A 170 21.28 -8.99 -2.45
N ASN A 171 21.41 -7.68 -2.38
CA ASN A 171 20.35 -6.77 -2.84
C ASN A 171 20.30 -6.78 -4.38
N PRO A 172 19.21 -7.26 -5.00
CA PRO A 172 19.10 -7.34 -6.46
C PRO A 172 18.69 -6.01 -7.10
N HIS A 173 18.34 -4.99 -6.29
CA HIS A 173 17.74 -3.76 -6.78
C HIS A 173 18.78 -2.67 -7.01
N PRO A 174 18.58 -1.79 -8.01
CA PRO A 174 19.46 -0.66 -8.25
C PRO A 174 19.52 0.29 -7.04
N LYS A 175 20.71 0.77 -6.71
CA LYS A 175 20.87 1.84 -5.72
C LYS A 175 19.98 3.05 -6.06
N ARG A 176 19.58 3.81 -5.04
CA ARG A 176 18.67 4.96 -5.15
C ARG A 176 17.24 4.61 -5.60
N SER A 177 16.89 3.33 -5.78
CA SER A 177 15.50 2.90 -5.95
C SER A 177 14.85 2.63 -4.60
N LEU A 178 13.54 2.86 -4.49
CA LEU A 178 12.78 2.51 -3.29
C LEU A 178 12.80 1.00 -3.03
N ALA A 179 12.91 0.18 -4.08
CA ALA A 179 13.09 -1.26 -3.98
C ALA A 179 14.39 -1.64 -3.25
N TYR A 180 15.48 -0.88 -3.48
CA TYR A 180 16.75 -1.06 -2.77
C TYR A 180 16.59 -0.82 -1.26
N ALA A 181 15.96 0.29 -0.87
CA ALA A 181 15.68 0.61 0.53
C ALA A 181 14.70 -0.39 1.16
N SER A 182 13.69 -0.83 0.41
CA SER A 182 12.75 -1.85 0.85
C SER A 182 13.45 -3.17 1.20
N TRP A 183 14.42 -3.59 0.39
CA TRP A 183 15.23 -4.77 0.68
C TRP A 183 16.01 -4.60 1.99
N VAL A 184 16.64 -3.43 2.19
CA VAL A 184 17.38 -3.12 3.43
C VAL A 184 16.45 -3.18 4.64
N CYS A 185 15.28 -2.53 4.59
CA CYS A 185 14.30 -2.60 5.67
C CYS A 185 13.83 -4.04 5.92
N ALA A 186 13.56 -4.82 4.87
CA ALA A 186 13.18 -6.22 5.03
C ALA A 186 14.25 -7.03 5.76
N ARG A 187 15.52 -6.82 5.45
CA ARG A 187 16.65 -7.48 6.10
C ARG A 187 16.80 -7.04 7.56
N LEU A 188 16.66 -5.76 7.86
CA LEU A 188 16.66 -5.24 9.23
C LEU A 188 15.50 -5.83 10.05
N GLY A 189 14.33 -6.01 9.46
CA GLY A 189 13.17 -6.64 10.08
C GLY A 189 13.22 -8.18 10.14
N GLY A 190 14.41 -8.78 9.92
CA GLY A 190 14.67 -10.21 10.10
C GLY A 190 14.34 -11.09 8.88
N TRP A 191 13.96 -10.52 7.73
CA TRP A 191 13.76 -11.34 6.53
C TRP A 191 15.09 -11.92 6.01
N THR A 192 15.13 -13.24 5.85
CA THR A 192 16.35 -13.94 5.49
C THR A 192 16.66 -13.98 3.99
N GLY A 193 15.68 -13.67 3.14
CA GLY A 193 15.76 -13.81 1.68
C GLY A 193 15.36 -15.19 1.15
N TYR A 194 15.12 -16.17 2.02
CA TYR A 194 14.81 -17.55 1.61
C TYR A 194 13.33 -17.92 1.63
N TYR A 195 12.54 -17.29 2.50
CA TYR A 195 11.14 -17.64 2.71
C TYR A 195 10.21 -16.50 2.35
N GLY A 196 9.39 -16.70 1.33
CA GLY A 196 8.32 -15.79 0.94
C GLY A 196 8.76 -14.34 0.69
N LYS A 197 7.79 -13.49 0.46
CA LYS A 197 8.01 -12.04 0.34
C LYS A 197 7.78 -11.37 1.70
N PRO A 198 8.63 -10.39 2.11
CA PRO A 198 8.45 -9.69 3.37
C PRO A 198 7.11 -8.92 3.36
N GLY A 199 6.33 -9.12 4.41
CA GLY A 199 5.02 -8.46 4.61
C GLY A 199 5.13 -7.15 5.39
N PRO A 200 3.96 -6.51 5.67
CA PRO A 200 3.94 -5.23 6.39
C PRO A 200 4.60 -5.27 7.77
N VAL A 201 4.44 -6.36 8.53
CA VAL A 201 5.06 -6.50 9.86
C VAL A 201 6.58 -6.46 9.78
N VAL A 202 7.17 -7.25 8.86
CA VAL A 202 8.62 -7.28 8.66
C VAL A 202 9.15 -5.91 8.21
N MET A 203 8.41 -5.24 7.30
CA MET A 203 8.79 -3.91 6.82
C MET A 203 8.72 -2.86 7.94
N LEU A 204 7.72 -2.94 8.81
CA LEU A 204 7.57 -2.04 9.95
C LEU A 204 8.72 -2.21 10.94
N GLU A 205 9.03 -3.44 11.35
CA GLU A 205 10.16 -3.73 12.23
C GLU A 205 11.48 -3.21 11.63
N GLY A 206 11.71 -3.49 10.35
CA GLY A 206 12.90 -3.00 9.68
C GLY A 206 12.95 -1.49 9.52
N TRP A 207 11.80 -0.84 9.35
CA TRP A 207 11.73 0.62 9.34
C TRP A 207 12.02 1.22 10.72
N PHE A 208 11.58 0.61 11.82
CA PHE A 208 11.93 1.03 13.17
C PHE A 208 13.43 0.88 13.44
N GLU A 209 14.03 -0.23 13.02
CA GLU A 209 15.47 -0.45 13.15
C GLU A 209 16.28 0.58 12.34
N PHE A 210 15.83 0.90 11.12
CA PHE A 210 16.41 1.97 10.32
C PHE A 210 16.32 3.33 11.05
N GLN A 211 15.16 3.69 11.60
CA GLN A 211 14.97 4.93 12.33
C GLN A 211 15.85 4.98 13.60
N ALA A 212 16.06 3.86 14.27
CA ALA A 212 16.97 3.77 15.41
C ALA A 212 18.43 4.03 14.98
N ALA A 213 18.86 3.42 13.86
CA ALA A 213 20.19 3.66 13.30
C ALA A 213 20.39 5.14 12.88
N LYS A 214 19.37 5.75 12.22
CA LYS A 214 19.37 7.18 11.83
C LYS A 214 19.56 8.09 13.04
N ARG A 215 18.82 7.85 14.13
CA ARG A 215 18.98 8.60 15.39
C ARG A 215 20.38 8.44 15.97
N GLY A 216 20.94 7.23 15.94
CA GLY A 216 22.30 6.98 16.42
C GLY A 216 23.36 7.78 15.65
N VAL A 217 23.31 7.78 14.33
CA VAL A 217 24.21 8.57 13.48
C VAL A 217 24.08 10.07 13.76
N SER A 218 22.85 10.57 13.84
CA SER A 218 22.60 12.00 14.13
C SER A 218 23.18 12.42 15.49
N ALA A 219 23.03 11.59 16.51
CA ALA A 219 23.63 11.85 17.84
C ALA A 219 25.15 11.88 17.79
N MET A 220 25.79 10.95 17.09
CA MET A 220 27.25 10.94 16.92
C MET A 220 27.78 12.17 16.19
N THR A 221 27.10 12.60 15.13
CA THR A 221 27.48 13.80 14.37
C THR A 221 27.35 15.06 15.23
N ALA A 222 26.29 15.16 16.03
CA ALA A 222 26.12 16.28 16.95
C ALA A 222 27.25 16.34 18.01
N CYS A 223 27.69 15.21 18.56
CA CYS A 223 28.80 15.15 19.52
C CYS A 223 30.14 15.47 18.88
N SER A 224 30.35 15.21 17.59
CA SER A 224 31.62 15.47 16.89
C SER A 224 31.81 16.95 16.50
N ASN A 225 30.76 17.76 16.57
CA ASN A 225 30.76 19.19 16.24
C ASN A 225 30.87 20.09 17.49
N VAL A 226 31.10 19.52 18.68
CA VAL A 226 31.37 20.20 19.96
C VAL A 226 32.83 20.03 20.31
#